data_dd5f594b8c8607baba77a5ee2792b014
#
_entry.id   dd5f594b8c8607baba77a5ee2792b014
#
_cell.length_a   1.000
_cell.length_b   1.000
_cell.length_c   1.000
_cell.angle_alpha   90.00
_cell.angle_beta   90.00
_cell.angle_gamma   90.00
#
_symmetry.space_group_name_H-M   'P 1'
#
loop_
_entity.id
_entity.type
_entity.pdbx_description
1 polymer ?
#
loop_
_entity_poly.entity_id
_entity_poly.type
_entity_poly.pdbx_seq_one_letter_code
_entity_poly.pdbx_strand_id
1 'polypeptide(L)'
;LLEREHEVTIFTRNEKKTRARFGDRVQVIQWKTDEFMLLQEHAHKVHAVINLAGENIAAKRWTALQKRKILSSRINIGKSLSHAIQKSQDKPYLLLQASAIGFYGFSENEEFTEDSSAGEGFLPMVTKHWEDTIRKVKSDKTRKVFLRTGVVLGKKGGMLPKIMMPFKWGAGGHIGSGKQWLSWIHIEDEVNAIIYLLEKEDSEGTYNLTAPEPVRMKDFAKTLGKTLRKPAWLNVPGFILKLIYGDMAKETMLQGQKVIPKRLMDEGFQFRFTKLQDAMDNLLK
;
A
#
# COMPACT_ATOMS: atom_id res chain seq x y z
N LEU A 1 14.46 -3.27 -8.44
CA LEU A 1 14.51 -3.04 -9.90
C LEU A 1 15.95 -2.82 -10.36
N LEU A 2 16.70 -1.88 -9.78
CA LEU A 2 18.09 -1.62 -10.17
C LEU A 2 19.02 -2.84 -10.00
N GLU A 3 18.81 -3.65 -8.97
CA GLU A 3 19.56 -4.91 -8.76
C GLU A 3 19.23 -6.00 -9.80
N ARG A 4 18.15 -5.78 -10.56
CA ARG A 4 17.71 -6.64 -11.68
C ARG A 4 17.92 -5.96 -13.03
N GLU A 5 18.83 -4.99 -13.10
CA GLU A 5 19.26 -4.30 -14.31
C GLU A 5 18.16 -3.58 -15.08
N HIS A 6 17.03 -3.25 -14.43
CA HIS A 6 16.01 -2.42 -15.05
C HIS A 6 16.45 -0.96 -15.13
N GLU A 7 16.19 -0.33 -16.26
CA GLU A 7 16.26 1.12 -16.40
C GLU A 7 15.07 1.79 -15.70
N VAL A 8 15.32 2.68 -14.75
CA VAL A 8 14.29 3.25 -13.91
C VAL A 8 14.19 4.76 -14.07
N THR A 9 13.03 5.24 -14.48
CA THR A 9 12.68 6.67 -14.47
C THR A 9 11.74 6.98 -13.32
N ILE A 10 12.07 7.95 -12.48
CA ILE A 10 11.27 8.34 -11.30
C ILE A 10 10.64 9.71 -11.52
N PHE A 11 9.32 9.75 -11.58
CA PHE A 11 8.56 10.99 -11.51
C PHE A 11 8.36 11.40 -10.06
N THR A 12 8.79 12.60 -9.69
CA THR A 12 8.79 13.07 -8.31
C THR A 12 8.47 14.55 -8.18
N ARG A 13 7.85 14.94 -7.07
CA ARG A 13 7.65 16.35 -6.72
C ARG A 13 8.91 16.99 -6.14
N ASN A 14 9.89 16.20 -5.71
CA ASN A 14 11.12 16.66 -5.07
C ASN A 14 12.34 15.99 -5.70
N GLU A 15 12.78 16.56 -6.81
CA GLU A 15 13.93 16.08 -7.58
C GLU A 15 15.19 16.02 -6.72
N LYS A 16 15.51 17.09 -5.98
CA LYS A 16 16.71 17.18 -5.14
C LYS A 16 16.81 16.02 -4.14
N LYS A 17 15.70 15.70 -3.46
CA LYS A 17 15.67 14.58 -2.50
C LYS A 17 15.82 13.23 -3.20
N THR A 18 15.23 13.06 -4.37
CA THR A 18 15.30 11.81 -5.14
C THR A 18 16.71 11.59 -5.67
N ARG A 19 17.35 12.62 -6.26
CA ARG A 19 18.75 12.55 -6.69
C ARG A 19 19.72 12.28 -5.54
N ALA A 20 19.51 12.91 -4.38
CA ALA A 20 20.33 12.64 -3.20
C ALA A 20 20.25 11.18 -2.72
N ARG A 21 19.14 10.48 -3.00
CA ARG A 21 18.95 9.08 -2.61
C ARG A 21 19.49 8.08 -3.63
N PHE A 22 19.31 8.34 -4.92
CA PHE A 22 19.57 7.36 -5.98
C PHE A 22 20.77 7.73 -6.86
N GLY A 23 21.23 8.99 -6.83
CA GLY A 23 22.29 9.49 -7.72
C GLY A 23 21.86 9.37 -9.18
N ASP A 24 22.85 9.05 -10.03
CA ASP A 24 22.66 8.88 -11.47
C ASP A 24 22.20 7.48 -11.88
N ARG A 25 21.90 6.61 -10.89
CA ARG A 25 21.41 5.25 -11.15
C ARG A 25 19.99 5.22 -11.70
N VAL A 26 19.27 6.33 -11.65
CA VAL A 26 17.91 6.50 -12.16
C VAL A 26 17.76 7.79 -12.90
N GLN A 27 16.92 7.82 -13.91
CA GLN A 27 16.46 9.08 -14.48
C GLN A 27 15.45 9.72 -13.53
N VAL A 28 15.64 10.98 -13.17
CA VAL A 28 14.73 11.72 -12.27
C VAL A 28 14.07 12.85 -13.04
N ILE A 29 12.75 12.85 -13.02
CA ILE A 29 11.91 13.86 -13.66
C ILE A 29 11.07 14.55 -12.58
N GLN A 30 11.26 15.86 -12.45
CA GLN A 30 10.37 16.65 -11.61
C GLN A 30 9.03 16.78 -12.30
N TRP A 31 7.95 16.44 -11.58
CA TRP A 31 6.63 16.39 -12.14
C TRP A 31 5.57 16.97 -11.18
N LYS A 32 4.65 17.73 -11.75
CA LYS A 32 3.42 18.18 -11.09
C LYS A 32 2.22 17.43 -11.67
N THR A 33 1.18 17.25 -10.88
CA THR A 33 0.04 16.37 -11.19
C THR A 33 -0.79 16.80 -12.41
N ASP A 34 -0.67 18.03 -12.86
CA ASP A 34 -1.34 18.65 -14.01
C ASP A 34 -0.51 18.60 -15.31
N GLU A 35 0.76 18.17 -15.21
CA GLU A 35 1.66 18.09 -16.37
C GLU A 35 1.53 16.73 -17.09
N PHE A 36 0.34 16.46 -17.69
CA PHE A 36 0.10 15.16 -18.36
C PHE A 36 0.93 14.95 -19.62
N MET A 37 1.32 16.01 -20.33
CA MET A 37 2.14 15.93 -21.54
C MET A 37 3.50 15.32 -21.24
N LEU A 38 4.09 15.66 -20.08
CA LEU A 38 5.36 15.09 -19.63
C LEU A 38 5.24 13.56 -19.39
N LEU A 39 4.12 13.11 -18.83
CA LEU A 39 3.85 11.68 -18.69
C LEU A 39 3.67 11.00 -20.05
N GLN A 40 2.97 11.65 -20.98
CA GLN A 40 2.75 11.12 -22.34
C GLN A 40 4.08 10.98 -23.09
N GLU A 41 4.95 11.97 -23.01
CA GLU A 41 6.28 11.95 -23.64
C GLU A 41 7.15 10.76 -23.19
N HIS A 42 6.95 10.29 -21.94
CA HIS A 42 7.72 9.19 -21.40
C HIS A 42 6.98 7.85 -21.48
N ALA A 43 5.66 7.86 -21.57
CA ALA A 43 4.87 6.63 -21.56
C ALA A 43 5.14 5.72 -22.76
N HIS A 44 5.53 6.27 -23.92
CA HIS A 44 5.86 5.49 -25.11
C HIS A 44 7.29 4.91 -25.10
N LYS A 45 8.10 5.28 -24.12
CA LYS A 45 9.50 4.85 -23.99
C LYS A 45 9.72 3.77 -22.93
N VAL A 46 8.66 3.34 -22.25
CA VAL A 46 8.77 2.43 -21.11
C VAL A 46 7.95 1.17 -21.31
N HIS A 47 8.46 0.04 -20.85
CA HIS A 47 7.74 -1.23 -20.88
C HIS A 47 6.64 -1.30 -19.83
N ALA A 48 6.90 -0.74 -18.65
CA ALA A 48 5.96 -0.77 -17.54
C ALA A 48 5.89 0.58 -16.81
N VAL A 49 4.72 0.86 -16.27
CA VAL A 49 4.46 2.00 -15.38
C VAL A 49 4.04 1.46 -14.02
N ILE A 50 4.70 1.92 -12.95
CA ILE A 50 4.35 1.59 -11.56
C ILE A 50 3.86 2.86 -10.88
N ASN A 51 2.55 2.97 -10.65
CA ASN A 51 1.96 4.12 -9.97
C ASN A 51 1.77 3.83 -8.47
N LEU A 52 2.69 4.34 -7.66
CA LEU A 52 2.61 4.30 -6.19
C LEU A 52 2.23 5.65 -5.58
N ALA A 53 1.85 6.62 -6.40
CA ALA A 53 1.65 7.99 -5.96
C ALA A 53 0.28 8.19 -5.27
N GLY A 54 0.28 8.94 -4.18
CA GLY A 54 -0.90 9.31 -3.41
C GLY A 54 -0.55 10.06 -2.14
N GLU A 55 -1.47 10.89 -1.66
CA GLU A 55 -1.33 11.55 -0.37
C GLU A 55 -1.34 10.53 0.77
N ASN A 56 -0.42 10.66 1.71
CA ASN A 56 -0.35 9.74 2.85
C ASN A 56 -1.59 9.89 3.74
N ILE A 57 -2.35 8.81 3.90
CA ILE A 57 -3.60 8.79 4.68
C ILE A 57 -3.38 9.06 6.17
N ALA A 58 -2.20 8.71 6.69
CA ALA A 58 -1.83 8.83 8.11
C ALA A 58 -0.97 10.09 8.41
N ALA A 59 -0.83 11.02 7.46
CA ALA A 59 -0.03 12.23 7.66
C ALA A 59 -0.68 13.24 8.61
N LYS A 60 -2.00 13.37 8.55
CA LYS A 60 -2.78 14.37 9.31
C LYS A 60 -4.15 13.82 9.68
N ARG A 61 -4.77 14.43 10.73
CA ARG A 61 -6.17 14.16 11.07
C ARG A 61 -7.09 14.40 9.86
N TRP A 62 -8.11 13.56 9.69
CA TRP A 62 -9.04 13.64 8.57
C TRP A 62 -10.08 14.74 8.76
N THR A 63 -9.76 15.94 8.32
CA THR A 63 -10.72 17.01 8.06
C THR A 63 -11.34 16.82 6.67
N ALA A 64 -12.41 17.54 6.36
CA ALA A 64 -13.01 17.54 5.01
C ALA A 64 -11.96 17.89 3.94
N LEU A 65 -11.07 18.85 4.24
CA LEU A 65 -9.97 19.23 3.33
C LEU A 65 -8.96 18.08 3.15
N GLN A 66 -8.58 17.39 4.22
CA GLN A 66 -7.64 16.26 4.13
C GLN A 66 -8.26 15.08 3.39
N LYS A 67 -9.53 14.76 3.63
CA LYS A 67 -10.26 13.73 2.87
C LYS A 67 -10.29 14.05 1.37
N ARG A 68 -10.55 15.32 0.99
CA ARG A 68 -10.47 15.76 -0.41
C ARG A 68 -9.07 15.59 -0.99
N LYS A 69 -8.01 15.97 -0.26
CA LYS A 69 -6.61 15.79 -0.71
C LYS A 69 -6.27 14.31 -0.92
N ILE A 70 -6.67 13.43 -0.01
CA ILE A 70 -6.47 11.98 -0.13
C ILE A 70 -7.12 11.45 -1.41
N LEU A 71 -8.36 11.85 -1.68
CA LEU A 71 -9.10 11.43 -2.86
C LEU A 71 -8.52 12.04 -4.14
N SER A 72 -8.40 13.37 -4.20
CA SER A 72 -7.98 14.10 -5.41
C SER A 72 -6.56 13.75 -5.84
N SER A 73 -5.63 13.54 -4.90
CA SER A 73 -4.25 13.15 -5.23
C SER A 73 -4.20 11.84 -6.03
N ARG A 74 -5.07 10.89 -5.72
CA ARG A 74 -5.15 9.61 -6.39
C ARG A 74 -5.86 9.68 -7.73
N ILE A 75 -7.01 10.34 -7.74
CA ILE A 75 -7.82 10.49 -8.96
C ILE A 75 -7.10 11.31 -10.02
N ASN A 76 -6.47 12.43 -9.65
CA ASN A 76 -5.80 13.30 -10.62
C ASN A 76 -4.61 12.58 -11.26
N ILE A 77 -3.78 11.90 -10.47
CA ILE A 77 -2.64 11.12 -11.00
C ILE A 77 -3.15 9.99 -11.90
N GLY A 78 -4.15 9.23 -11.44
CA GLY A 78 -4.74 8.15 -12.24
C GLY A 78 -5.32 8.63 -13.56
N LYS A 79 -6.03 9.78 -13.57
CA LYS A 79 -6.54 10.40 -14.80
C LYS A 79 -5.43 10.85 -15.73
N SER A 80 -4.38 11.50 -15.20
CA SER A 80 -3.23 11.93 -15.98
C SER A 80 -2.51 10.75 -16.64
N LEU A 81 -2.28 9.67 -15.89
CA LEU A 81 -1.69 8.44 -16.42
C LEU A 81 -2.61 7.78 -17.48
N SER A 82 -3.89 7.65 -17.19
CA SER A 82 -4.86 7.10 -18.13
C SER A 82 -4.85 7.87 -19.44
N HIS A 83 -4.87 9.20 -19.39
CA HIS A 83 -4.82 10.05 -20.57
C HIS A 83 -3.49 9.91 -21.32
N ALA A 84 -2.35 9.94 -20.62
CA ALA A 84 -1.04 9.80 -21.20
C ALA A 84 -0.88 8.47 -21.95
N ILE A 85 -1.28 7.35 -21.33
CA ILE A 85 -1.21 6.02 -21.95
C ILE A 85 -2.14 5.91 -23.16
N GLN A 86 -3.37 6.43 -23.07
CA GLN A 86 -4.31 6.38 -24.19
C GLN A 86 -3.81 7.17 -25.41
N LYS A 87 -3.12 8.28 -25.18
CA LYS A 87 -2.58 9.15 -26.24
C LYS A 87 -1.20 8.73 -26.74
N SER A 88 -0.51 7.86 -26.02
CA SER A 88 0.81 7.36 -26.46
C SER A 88 0.67 6.50 -27.72
N GLN A 89 1.58 6.68 -28.68
CA GLN A 89 1.67 5.91 -29.89
C GLN A 89 2.06 4.46 -29.56
N ASP A 90 3.14 4.29 -28.82
CA ASP A 90 3.55 3.02 -28.25
C ASP A 90 3.15 2.99 -26.79
N LYS A 91 2.31 2.04 -26.42
CA LYS A 91 1.75 1.93 -25.07
C LYS A 91 2.60 1.00 -24.20
N PRO A 92 2.79 1.30 -22.91
CA PRO A 92 3.43 0.36 -22.00
C PRO A 92 2.66 -0.96 -21.97
N TYR A 93 3.38 -2.07 -21.87
CA TYR A 93 2.76 -3.41 -21.79
C TYR A 93 2.07 -3.64 -20.45
N LEU A 94 2.53 -2.95 -19.40
CA LEU A 94 2.03 -3.16 -18.06
C LEU A 94 1.84 -1.84 -17.31
N LEU A 95 0.73 -1.73 -16.60
CA LEU A 95 0.47 -0.69 -15.61
C LEU A 95 0.15 -1.34 -14.26
N LEU A 96 1.11 -1.25 -13.32
CA LEU A 96 0.92 -1.62 -11.91
C LEU A 96 0.36 -0.41 -11.17
N GLN A 97 -0.87 -0.53 -10.70
CA GLN A 97 -1.60 0.53 -10.01
C GLN A 97 -1.71 0.22 -8.52
N ALA A 98 -1.12 1.05 -7.68
CA ALA A 98 -1.35 0.94 -6.25
C ALA A 98 -2.83 1.09 -5.91
N SER A 99 -3.28 0.26 -5.00
CA SER A 99 -4.57 0.29 -4.34
C SER A 99 -4.36 -0.06 -2.85
N ALA A 100 -5.38 -0.43 -2.13
CA ALA A 100 -5.27 -0.84 -0.74
C ALA A 100 -6.39 -1.82 -0.35
N ILE A 101 -6.13 -2.66 0.64
CA ILE A 101 -7.15 -3.55 1.23
C ILE A 101 -8.32 -2.77 1.85
N GLY A 102 -8.17 -1.46 2.07
CA GLY A 102 -9.28 -0.58 2.41
C GLY A 102 -10.46 -0.62 1.44
N PHE A 103 -10.28 -1.18 0.24
CA PHE A 103 -11.33 -1.48 -0.73
C PHE A 103 -12.46 -2.32 -0.16
N TYR A 104 -12.15 -3.30 0.69
CA TYR A 104 -13.12 -4.26 1.23
C TYR A 104 -13.97 -3.71 2.37
N GLY A 105 -13.62 -2.55 2.95
CA GLY A 105 -14.24 -2.08 4.18
C GLY A 105 -13.76 -2.90 5.40
N PHE A 106 -14.64 -3.08 6.38
CA PHE A 106 -14.28 -3.69 7.65
C PHE A 106 -15.25 -4.82 8.03
N SER A 107 -14.70 -5.94 8.49
CA SER A 107 -15.46 -7.01 9.09
C SER A 107 -14.64 -7.74 10.15
N GLU A 108 -15.24 -8.13 11.25
CA GLU A 108 -14.61 -8.98 12.25
C GLU A 108 -14.66 -10.46 11.87
N ASN A 109 -15.65 -10.87 11.06
CA ASN A 109 -15.99 -12.28 10.82
C ASN A 109 -15.72 -12.72 9.39
N GLU A 110 -15.75 -11.82 8.43
CA GLU A 110 -15.59 -12.16 7.02
C GLU A 110 -14.10 -12.21 6.63
N GLU A 111 -13.81 -13.12 5.72
CA GLU A 111 -12.53 -13.23 5.03
C GLU A 111 -12.70 -12.67 3.62
N PHE A 112 -11.78 -11.80 3.22
CA PHE A 112 -11.80 -11.15 1.92
C PHE A 112 -10.68 -11.68 1.03
N THR A 113 -11.05 -11.97 -0.20
CA THR A 113 -10.14 -12.30 -1.30
C THR A 113 -10.27 -11.26 -2.41
N GLU A 114 -9.54 -11.42 -3.50
CA GLU A 114 -9.60 -10.53 -4.66
C GLU A 114 -10.98 -10.48 -5.32
N ASP A 115 -11.78 -11.54 -5.18
CA ASP A 115 -13.14 -11.68 -5.72
C ASP A 115 -14.20 -10.99 -4.85
N SER A 116 -13.84 -10.58 -3.63
CA SER A 116 -14.76 -9.91 -2.72
C SER A 116 -15.14 -8.52 -3.21
N SER A 117 -16.40 -8.15 -2.99
CA SER A 117 -16.96 -6.84 -3.36
C SER A 117 -16.35 -5.70 -2.55
N ALA A 118 -16.47 -4.49 -3.08
CA ALA A 118 -16.12 -3.27 -2.33
C ALA A 118 -17.05 -3.10 -1.13
N GLY A 119 -16.46 -2.73 0.00
CA GLY A 119 -17.21 -2.35 1.20
C GLY A 119 -17.76 -0.92 1.15
N GLU A 120 -18.26 -0.47 2.29
CA GLU A 120 -18.81 0.87 2.47
C GLU A 120 -17.88 1.75 3.33
N GLY A 121 -17.92 3.07 3.11
CA GLY A 121 -17.14 4.05 3.87
C GLY A 121 -16.19 4.88 3.02
N PHE A 122 -15.36 5.67 3.69
CA PHE A 122 -14.46 6.59 2.99
C PHE A 122 -13.32 5.86 2.28
N LEU A 123 -12.67 4.89 2.92
CA LEU A 123 -11.55 4.17 2.29
C LEU A 123 -12.00 3.30 1.12
N PRO A 124 -13.09 2.51 1.20
CA PRO A 124 -13.62 1.79 0.02
C PRO A 124 -13.96 2.73 -1.13
N MET A 125 -14.61 3.84 -0.86
CA MET A 125 -14.93 4.84 -1.87
C MET A 125 -13.66 5.40 -2.54
N VAL A 126 -12.63 5.76 -1.76
CA VAL A 126 -11.35 6.26 -2.30
C VAL A 126 -10.66 5.22 -3.18
N THR A 127 -10.53 3.98 -2.71
CA THR A 127 -9.83 2.91 -3.43
C THR A 127 -10.58 2.51 -4.70
N LYS A 128 -11.90 2.40 -4.67
CA LYS A 128 -12.72 2.13 -5.84
C LYS A 128 -12.52 3.21 -6.91
N HIS A 129 -12.67 4.48 -6.55
CA HIS A 129 -12.47 5.57 -7.52
C HIS A 129 -11.03 5.61 -8.05
N TRP A 130 -10.04 5.25 -7.22
CA TRP A 130 -8.65 5.17 -7.65
C TRP A 130 -8.44 4.08 -8.71
N GLU A 131 -8.91 2.85 -8.45
CA GLU A 131 -8.87 1.76 -9.43
C GLU A 131 -9.63 2.12 -10.71
N ASP A 132 -10.82 2.74 -10.60
CA ASP A 132 -11.67 3.12 -11.73
C ASP A 132 -10.99 4.09 -12.71
N THR A 133 -10.04 4.93 -12.24
CA THR A 133 -9.28 5.81 -13.14
C THR A 133 -8.46 5.03 -14.15
N ILE A 134 -7.95 3.87 -13.75
CA ILE A 134 -7.09 3.02 -14.57
C ILE A 134 -7.88 1.95 -15.31
N ARG A 135 -8.98 1.42 -14.73
CA ARG A 135 -9.87 0.49 -15.43
C ARG A 135 -10.41 1.07 -16.74
N LYS A 136 -10.55 2.40 -16.81
CA LYS A 136 -11.01 3.14 -18.00
C LYS A 136 -9.95 3.28 -19.10
N VAL A 137 -8.70 2.88 -18.86
CA VAL A 137 -7.67 2.89 -19.91
C VAL A 137 -8.07 1.88 -20.99
N LYS A 138 -8.41 2.40 -22.17
CA LYS A 138 -8.73 1.59 -23.35
C LYS A 138 -7.42 1.23 -24.06
N SER A 139 -6.91 0.05 -23.79
CA SER A 139 -5.73 -0.49 -24.45
C SER A 139 -5.72 -2.01 -24.33
N ASP A 140 -5.72 -2.68 -25.45
CA ASP A 140 -5.55 -4.14 -25.51
C ASP A 140 -4.08 -4.56 -25.39
N LYS A 141 -3.16 -3.59 -25.48
CA LYS A 141 -1.72 -3.81 -25.32
C LYS A 141 -1.24 -3.65 -23.89
N THR A 142 -2.00 -2.95 -23.03
CA THR A 142 -1.58 -2.64 -21.67
C THR A 142 -2.33 -3.49 -20.66
N ARG A 143 -1.66 -4.45 -20.05
CA ARG A 143 -2.18 -5.20 -18.89
C ARG A 143 -2.30 -4.25 -17.70
N LYS A 144 -3.35 -4.40 -16.91
CA LYS A 144 -3.62 -3.56 -15.74
C LYS A 144 -3.65 -4.41 -14.49
N VAL A 145 -2.73 -4.16 -13.59
CA VAL A 145 -2.62 -4.86 -12.31
C VAL A 145 -2.89 -3.89 -11.17
N PHE A 146 -3.81 -4.24 -10.28
CA PHE A 146 -4.19 -3.45 -9.10
C PHE A 146 -3.63 -4.10 -7.85
N LEU A 147 -2.79 -3.36 -7.12
CA LEU A 147 -2.08 -3.83 -5.95
C LEU A 147 -2.85 -3.40 -4.69
N ARG A 148 -3.74 -4.24 -4.15
CA ARG A 148 -4.44 -3.99 -2.90
C ARG A 148 -3.53 -4.32 -1.72
N THR A 149 -2.65 -3.38 -1.42
CA THR A 149 -1.65 -3.52 -0.37
C THR A 149 -2.26 -3.46 1.02
N GLY A 150 -1.84 -4.37 1.88
CA GLY A 150 -2.14 -4.40 3.30
C GLY A 150 -1.28 -3.44 4.12
N VAL A 151 -1.10 -3.76 5.40
CA VAL A 151 -0.23 -2.98 6.28
C VAL A 151 1.23 -3.40 6.10
N VAL A 152 2.00 -2.61 5.37
CA VAL A 152 3.41 -2.91 5.13
C VAL A 152 4.23 -2.70 6.41
N LEU A 153 4.90 -3.76 6.84
CA LEU A 153 5.82 -3.74 7.97
C LEU A 153 7.24 -3.47 7.48
N GLY A 154 7.83 -2.37 7.94
CA GLY A 154 9.17 -1.96 7.59
C GLY A 154 9.86 -1.21 8.72
N LYS A 155 11.17 -1.38 8.87
CA LYS A 155 11.98 -0.76 9.94
C LYS A 155 12.05 0.77 9.84
N LYS A 156 12.09 1.30 8.62
CA LYS A 156 12.34 2.74 8.35
C LYS A 156 11.10 3.56 8.05
N GLY A 157 9.89 2.94 8.03
CA GLY A 157 8.67 3.64 7.66
C GLY A 157 7.39 2.87 7.98
N GLY A 158 6.25 3.46 7.63
CA GLY A 158 4.95 2.85 7.87
C GLY A 158 4.47 2.93 9.32
N MET A 159 3.70 1.93 9.73
CA MET A 159 3.08 1.84 11.04
C MET A 159 4.07 1.38 12.13
N LEU A 160 4.97 0.45 11.82
CA LEU A 160 5.81 -0.25 12.80
C LEU A 160 6.64 0.68 13.69
N PRO A 161 7.41 1.67 13.16
CA PRO A 161 8.17 2.57 14.01
C PRO A 161 7.32 3.37 15.00
N LYS A 162 6.10 3.74 14.62
CA LYS A 162 5.16 4.49 15.45
C LYS A 162 4.62 3.66 16.61
N ILE A 163 4.26 2.40 16.34
CA ILE A 163 3.76 1.47 17.37
C ILE A 163 4.89 1.02 18.31
N MET A 164 6.12 0.89 17.83
CA MET A 164 7.27 0.53 18.66
C MET A 164 7.60 1.57 19.74
N MET A 165 7.29 2.84 19.50
CA MET A 165 7.67 3.92 20.41
C MET A 165 7.16 3.70 21.85
N PRO A 166 5.87 3.44 22.11
CA PRO A 166 5.39 3.11 23.46
C PRO A 166 6.06 1.89 24.06
N PHE A 167 6.34 0.86 23.28
CA PHE A 167 7.01 -0.36 23.78
C PHE A 167 8.42 -0.06 24.30
N LYS A 168 9.17 0.82 23.65
CA LYS A 168 10.51 1.23 24.11
C LYS A 168 10.48 1.81 25.52
N TRP A 169 9.40 2.49 25.86
CA TRP A 169 9.17 3.10 27.20
C TRP A 169 8.46 2.17 28.19
N GLY A 170 8.26 0.89 27.86
CA GLY A 170 7.57 -0.07 28.72
C GLY A 170 6.05 0.09 28.76
N ALA A 171 5.50 0.99 27.94
CA ALA A 171 4.06 1.28 27.84
C ALA A 171 3.42 0.64 26.60
N GLY A 172 3.93 -0.51 26.17
CA GLY A 172 3.43 -1.24 25.01
C GLY A 172 2.11 -1.95 25.28
N GLY A 173 1.30 -2.07 24.24
CA GLY A 173 0.04 -2.81 24.28
C GLY A 173 -0.75 -2.68 22.99
N HIS A 174 -1.94 -3.27 22.98
CA HIS A 174 -2.81 -3.17 21.81
C HIS A 174 -3.68 -1.90 21.84
N ILE A 175 -4.18 -1.52 20.68
CA ILE A 175 -5.11 -0.40 20.52
C ILE A 175 -6.55 -0.92 20.40
N GLY A 176 -7.50 -0.16 20.97
CA GLY A 176 -8.92 -0.50 20.95
C GLY A 176 -9.21 -1.83 21.64
N SER A 177 -10.11 -2.62 21.09
CA SER A 177 -10.47 -3.94 21.63
C SER A 177 -9.39 -5.02 21.44
N GLY A 178 -8.45 -4.78 20.53
CA GLY A 178 -7.46 -5.77 20.12
C GLY A 178 -8.02 -6.90 19.24
N LYS A 179 -9.35 -6.92 19.02
CA LYS A 179 -10.03 -7.97 18.22
C LYS A 179 -9.96 -7.69 16.71
N GLN A 180 -9.74 -6.45 16.31
CA GLN A 180 -9.67 -6.08 14.89
C GLN A 180 -8.54 -6.82 14.19
N TRP A 181 -8.78 -7.21 12.94
CA TRP A 181 -7.80 -7.85 12.10
C TRP A 181 -6.74 -6.88 11.61
N LEU A 182 -5.53 -7.38 11.46
CA LEU A 182 -4.40 -6.71 10.84
C LEU A 182 -3.88 -7.61 9.70
N SER A 183 -4.23 -7.29 8.47
CA SER A 183 -3.67 -7.93 7.28
C SER A 183 -2.40 -7.18 6.91
N TRP A 184 -1.28 -7.77 7.26
CA TRP A 184 0.07 -7.21 7.14
C TRP A 184 0.84 -7.86 6.00
N ILE A 185 1.93 -7.23 5.58
CA ILE A 185 2.93 -7.82 4.69
C ILE A 185 4.31 -7.29 5.08
N HIS A 186 5.34 -8.14 4.99
CA HIS A 186 6.72 -7.70 5.15
C HIS A 186 7.15 -6.86 3.95
N ILE A 187 7.96 -5.81 4.16
CA ILE A 187 8.40 -4.91 3.08
C ILE A 187 9.14 -5.66 1.95
N GLU A 188 9.90 -6.71 2.27
CA GLU A 188 10.58 -7.52 1.24
C GLU A 188 9.58 -8.31 0.40
N ASP A 189 8.55 -8.90 1.02
CA ASP A 189 7.50 -9.62 0.28
C ASP A 189 6.65 -8.67 -0.56
N GLU A 190 6.37 -7.46 -0.07
CA GLU A 190 5.70 -6.42 -0.86
C GLU A 190 6.50 -6.08 -2.12
N VAL A 191 7.81 -5.85 -1.97
CA VAL A 191 8.69 -5.55 -3.11
C VAL A 191 8.81 -6.74 -4.05
N ASN A 192 8.97 -7.94 -3.52
CA ASN A 192 9.09 -9.16 -4.32
C ASN A 192 7.78 -9.48 -5.08
N ALA A 193 6.61 -9.25 -4.46
CA ALA A 193 5.32 -9.41 -5.13
C ALA A 193 5.14 -8.42 -6.28
N ILE A 194 5.53 -7.15 -6.09
CA ILE A 194 5.51 -6.16 -7.17
C ILE A 194 6.43 -6.57 -8.32
N ILE A 195 7.63 -7.06 -8.03
CA ILE A 195 8.58 -7.53 -9.05
C ILE A 195 8.04 -8.79 -9.74
N TYR A 196 7.51 -9.75 -8.98
CA TYR A 196 6.88 -10.95 -9.53
C TYR A 196 5.78 -10.60 -10.54
N LEU A 197 4.88 -9.67 -10.18
CA LEU A 197 3.80 -9.22 -11.05
C LEU A 197 4.29 -8.38 -12.24
N LEU A 198 5.43 -7.71 -12.10
CA LEU A 198 6.08 -7.00 -13.19
C LEU A 198 6.63 -7.97 -14.25
N GLU A 199 7.29 -9.04 -13.80
CA GLU A 199 7.99 -9.99 -14.66
C GLU A 199 7.07 -11.11 -15.20
N LYS A 200 5.96 -11.40 -14.52
CA LYS A 200 4.98 -12.41 -14.93
C LYS A 200 4.14 -11.89 -16.11
N GLU A 201 4.30 -12.50 -17.29
CA GLU A 201 3.72 -12.02 -18.55
C GLU A 201 2.19 -12.01 -18.61
N ASP A 202 1.53 -12.89 -17.86
CA ASP A 202 0.07 -13.05 -17.84
C ASP A 202 -0.59 -12.41 -16.60
N SER A 203 0.16 -11.66 -15.77
CA SER A 203 -0.42 -10.96 -14.62
C SER A 203 -1.39 -9.88 -15.07
N GLU A 204 -2.65 -9.96 -14.63
CA GLU A 204 -3.70 -8.97 -14.93
C GLU A 204 -4.76 -8.96 -13.81
N GLY A 205 -5.44 -7.83 -13.64
CA GLY A 205 -6.52 -7.68 -12.67
C GLY A 205 -6.02 -7.34 -11.25
N THR A 206 -6.69 -7.82 -10.23
CA THR A 206 -6.44 -7.41 -8.84
C THR A 206 -5.65 -8.46 -8.08
N TYR A 207 -4.72 -8.01 -7.24
CA TYR A 207 -3.94 -8.84 -6.31
C TYR A 207 -3.92 -8.21 -4.91
N ASN A 208 -4.18 -9.02 -3.90
CA ASN A 208 -4.00 -8.64 -2.51
C ASN A 208 -2.51 -8.83 -2.14
N LEU A 209 -1.86 -7.76 -1.71
CA LEU A 209 -0.50 -7.80 -1.20
C LEU A 209 -0.56 -7.81 0.33
N THR A 210 -0.81 -9.00 0.88
CA THR A 210 -0.84 -9.30 2.33
C THR A 210 -0.09 -10.58 2.58
N ALA A 211 0.39 -10.77 3.81
CA ALA A 211 0.87 -12.10 4.21
C ALA A 211 -0.29 -13.10 4.28
N PRO A 212 -0.03 -14.41 4.06
CA PRO A 212 -1.07 -15.44 4.10
C PRO A 212 -1.78 -15.57 5.45
N GLU A 213 -1.09 -15.19 6.55
CA GLU A 213 -1.60 -15.31 7.92
C GLU A 213 -1.87 -13.93 8.54
N PRO A 214 -3.05 -13.30 8.30
CA PRO A 214 -3.44 -12.08 9.02
C PRO A 214 -3.62 -12.37 10.51
N VAL A 215 -3.36 -11.38 11.36
CA VAL A 215 -3.40 -11.54 12.82
C VAL A 215 -4.40 -10.59 13.48
N ARG A 216 -4.79 -10.88 14.71
CA ARG A 216 -5.53 -9.90 15.53
C ARG A 216 -4.57 -8.85 16.11
N MET A 217 -5.03 -7.62 16.30
CA MET A 217 -4.20 -6.53 16.86
C MET A 217 -3.59 -6.87 18.22
N LYS A 218 -4.31 -7.62 19.08
CA LYS A 218 -3.77 -8.10 20.36
C LYS A 218 -2.60 -9.05 20.18
N ASP A 219 -2.65 -9.92 19.17
CA ASP A 219 -1.60 -10.90 18.89
C ASP A 219 -0.39 -10.21 18.25
N PHE A 220 -0.64 -9.21 17.40
CA PHE A 220 0.41 -8.32 16.90
C PHE A 220 1.15 -7.64 18.03
N ALA A 221 0.43 -7.04 18.99
CA ALA A 221 1.05 -6.36 20.13
C ALA A 221 1.85 -7.32 21.03
N LYS A 222 1.35 -8.53 21.27
CA LYS A 222 2.07 -9.57 22.02
C LYS A 222 3.37 -9.99 21.31
N THR A 223 3.29 -10.25 20.00
CA THR A 223 4.45 -10.64 19.19
C THR A 223 5.50 -9.53 19.18
N LEU A 224 5.08 -8.28 19.00
CA LEU A 224 5.97 -7.13 19.04
C LEU A 224 6.65 -6.99 20.42
N GLY A 225 5.88 -7.12 21.51
CA GLY A 225 6.42 -7.08 22.87
C GLY A 225 7.45 -8.20 23.12
N LYS A 226 7.15 -9.43 22.68
CA LYS A 226 8.07 -10.56 22.78
C LYS A 226 9.38 -10.30 22.02
N THR A 227 9.29 -9.82 20.78
CA THR A 227 10.47 -9.53 19.94
C THR A 227 11.32 -8.41 20.56
N LEU A 228 10.70 -7.37 21.09
CA LEU A 228 11.39 -6.25 21.73
C LEU A 228 11.85 -6.55 23.18
N ARG A 229 11.46 -7.71 23.73
CA ARG A 229 11.64 -8.05 25.16
C ARG A 229 11.06 -6.97 26.09
N LYS A 230 9.87 -6.47 25.73
CA LYS A 230 9.14 -5.42 26.47
C LYS A 230 7.71 -5.90 26.75
N PRO A 231 7.12 -5.48 27.88
CA PRO A 231 5.75 -5.83 28.20
C PRO A 231 4.75 -5.28 27.16
N ALA A 232 3.65 -6.01 26.94
CA ALA A 232 2.56 -5.65 26.04
C ALA A 232 1.23 -5.66 26.81
N TRP A 233 1.15 -4.95 27.90
CA TRP A 233 0.03 -4.99 28.85
C TRP A 233 -0.87 -3.75 28.82
N LEU A 234 -0.34 -2.61 28.35
CA LEU A 234 -1.08 -1.36 28.37
C LEU A 234 -1.98 -1.25 27.12
N ASN A 235 -3.29 -1.26 27.34
CA ASN A 235 -4.24 -1.10 26.26
C ASN A 235 -4.58 0.37 26.07
N VAL A 236 -4.49 0.86 24.83
CA VAL A 236 -4.92 2.22 24.49
C VAL A 236 -6.41 2.21 24.16
N PRO A 237 -7.28 2.78 25.00
CA PRO A 237 -8.72 2.80 24.75
C PRO A 237 -9.07 3.49 23.43
N GLY A 238 -9.99 2.90 22.66
CA GLY A 238 -10.37 3.43 21.35
C GLY A 238 -10.93 4.85 21.36
N PHE A 239 -11.59 5.27 22.46
CA PHE A 239 -12.12 6.64 22.58
C PHE A 239 -11.02 7.70 22.60
N ILE A 240 -9.85 7.39 23.21
CA ILE A 240 -8.68 8.31 23.21
C ILE A 240 -8.18 8.50 21.78
N LEU A 241 -8.08 7.41 20.99
CA LEU A 241 -7.65 7.50 19.60
C LEU A 241 -8.67 8.26 18.75
N LYS A 242 -9.97 8.08 19.00
CA LYS A 242 -11.02 8.85 18.31
C LYS A 242 -10.93 10.34 18.64
N LEU A 243 -10.62 10.70 19.88
CA LEU A 243 -10.45 12.10 20.29
C LEU A 243 -9.26 12.74 19.55
N ILE A 244 -8.13 12.04 19.46
CA ILE A 244 -6.90 12.56 18.83
C ILE A 244 -7.01 12.58 17.31
N TYR A 245 -7.46 11.49 16.68
CA TYR A 245 -7.38 11.26 15.24
C TYR A 245 -8.73 11.31 14.51
N GLY A 246 -9.86 11.38 15.25
CA GLY A 246 -11.21 11.43 14.66
C GLY A 246 -11.53 10.19 13.82
N ASP A 247 -12.18 10.43 12.67
CA ASP A 247 -12.58 9.37 11.72
C ASP A 247 -11.40 8.50 11.26
N MET A 248 -10.20 9.09 11.17
CA MET A 248 -9.00 8.32 10.80
C MET A 248 -8.76 7.16 11.77
N ALA A 249 -8.89 7.40 13.09
CA ALA A 249 -8.73 6.33 14.08
C ALA A 249 -9.76 5.22 13.89
N LYS A 250 -11.01 5.58 13.61
CA LYS A 250 -12.09 4.60 13.36
C LYS A 250 -11.75 3.71 12.16
N GLU A 251 -11.40 4.31 11.02
CA GLU A 251 -11.24 3.58 9.76
C GLU A 251 -9.84 2.96 9.54
N THR A 252 -8.81 3.34 10.32
CA THR A 252 -7.46 2.80 10.10
C THR A 252 -6.85 2.07 11.29
N MET A 253 -7.40 2.25 12.52
CA MET A 253 -6.78 1.73 13.73
C MET A 253 -7.72 0.82 14.53
N LEU A 254 -9.00 1.19 14.63
CA LEU A 254 -9.97 0.54 15.52
C LEU A 254 -10.82 -0.52 14.81
N GLN A 255 -10.78 -0.55 13.51
CA GLN A 255 -11.43 -1.53 12.65
C GLN A 255 -10.38 -2.21 11.77
N GLY A 256 -10.72 -3.36 11.21
CA GLY A 256 -9.83 -4.11 10.35
C GLY A 256 -10.57 -5.16 9.55
N GLN A 257 -9.89 -5.76 8.63
CA GLN A 257 -10.39 -6.82 7.76
C GLN A 257 -9.41 -7.97 7.66
N LYS A 258 -9.91 -9.19 7.57
CA LYS A 258 -9.14 -10.39 7.30
C LYS A 258 -9.02 -10.56 5.78
N VAL A 259 -7.87 -10.21 5.20
CA VAL A 259 -7.63 -10.27 3.76
C VAL A 259 -6.58 -11.32 3.45
N ILE A 260 -6.88 -12.19 2.50
CA ILE A 260 -6.01 -13.29 2.05
C ILE A 260 -5.50 -12.99 0.64
N PRO A 261 -4.21 -13.22 0.35
CA PRO A 261 -3.61 -13.03 -0.97
C PRO A 261 -3.84 -14.27 -1.85
N LYS A 262 -5.13 -14.60 -2.10
CA LYS A 262 -5.52 -15.86 -2.73
C LYS A 262 -4.85 -16.03 -4.09
N ARG A 263 -4.88 -15.01 -4.94
CA ARG A 263 -4.31 -15.10 -6.27
C ARG A 263 -2.79 -15.27 -6.27
N LEU A 264 -2.06 -14.52 -5.43
CA LEU A 264 -0.61 -14.71 -5.32
C LEU A 264 -0.25 -16.13 -4.87
N MET A 265 -1.03 -16.71 -3.95
CA MET A 265 -0.84 -18.09 -3.49
C MET A 265 -1.15 -19.10 -4.59
N ASP A 266 -2.30 -18.97 -5.26
CA ASP A 266 -2.74 -19.86 -6.33
C ASP A 266 -1.77 -19.82 -7.54
N GLU A 267 -1.17 -18.67 -7.80
CA GLU A 267 -0.18 -18.48 -8.88
C GLU A 267 1.26 -18.86 -8.48
N GLY A 268 1.46 -19.36 -7.26
CA GLY A 268 2.72 -19.91 -6.79
C GLY A 268 3.76 -18.90 -6.29
N PHE A 269 3.35 -17.65 -5.97
CA PHE A 269 4.26 -16.70 -5.34
C PHE A 269 4.77 -17.21 -4.01
N GLN A 270 6.09 -17.15 -3.81
CA GLN A 270 6.74 -17.64 -2.60
C GLN A 270 6.94 -16.50 -1.60
N PHE A 271 6.11 -16.48 -0.57
CA PHE A 271 6.28 -15.55 0.55
C PHE A 271 7.49 -15.96 1.41
N ARG A 272 8.36 -15.01 1.70
CA ARG A 272 9.48 -15.21 2.61
C ARG A 272 9.03 -15.18 4.08
N PHE A 273 8.03 -14.36 4.38
CA PHE A 273 7.51 -14.15 5.73
C PHE A 273 6.00 -14.42 5.78
N THR A 274 5.65 -15.68 6.03
CA THR A 274 4.24 -16.07 6.22
C THR A 274 3.77 -15.84 7.66
N LYS A 275 4.68 -15.96 8.65
CA LYS A 275 4.38 -15.78 10.08
C LYS A 275 4.87 -14.43 10.60
N LEU A 276 4.04 -13.76 11.39
CA LEU A 276 4.35 -12.46 11.96
C LEU A 276 5.62 -12.48 12.83
N GLN A 277 5.88 -13.56 13.59
CA GLN A 277 7.06 -13.66 14.44
C GLN A 277 8.35 -13.57 13.61
N ASP A 278 8.42 -14.29 12.49
CA ASP A 278 9.61 -14.32 11.63
C ASP A 278 9.83 -12.95 10.97
N ALA A 279 8.75 -12.30 10.54
CA ALA A 279 8.79 -10.93 10.02
C ALA A 279 9.31 -9.91 11.06
N MET A 280 8.81 -10.01 12.30
CA MET A 280 9.26 -9.12 13.39
C MET A 280 10.72 -9.38 13.77
N ASP A 281 11.15 -10.64 13.79
CA ASP A 281 12.53 -11.01 14.11
C ASP A 281 13.49 -10.47 13.05
N ASN A 282 13.16 -10.56 11.78
CA ASN A 282 13.96 -10.00 10.69
C ASN A 282 14.04 -8.45 10.75
N LEU A 283 12.93 -7.80 11.06
CA LEU A 283 12.90 -6.33 11.08
C LEU A 283 13.57 -5.71 12.30
N LEU A 284 13.60 -6.41 13.46
CA LEU A 284 13.91 -5.79 14.75
C LEU A 284 15.13 -6.36 15.48
N LYS A 285 15.58 -7.52 15.07
CA LYS A 285 16.84 -8.13 15.53
C LYS A 285 17.95 -7.89 14.50
#